data_581afdad5d41168290d902d631303620
#
_entry.id   581afdad5d41168290d902d631303620
#
_cell.length_a   1.000
_cell.length_b   1.000
_cell.length_c   1.000
_cell.angle_alpha   90.00
_cell.angle_beta   90.00
_cell.angle_gamma   90.00
#
_symmetry.space_group_name_H-M   'P 1'
#
loop_
_entity.id
_entity.type
_entity.pdbx_description
1 polymer ?
#
loop_
_entity_poly.entity_id
_entity_poly.type
_entity_poly.pdbx_seq_one_letter_code
_entity_poly.pdbx_strand_id
1 'polypeptide(L)'
;MSEELILRTENVCKSFNGIQVLKNVNLEIRKGEIHALMGENGAGKSTIIKIITGVYTKDDGEIYIDGQHVVINNRHDAAEAGISVIYQELSLVPELTVTENIFLGHELMKPGLPDKKEMRRQVQALIDRYGFLLHPDEMVATLGMAQRQMCEILKALSTEAKLLIMDEPTTSLSASETEQLFVTM
;
A
#
# COMPACT_ATOMS: atom_id res chain seq x y z
N MET A 1 -0.20 -27.85 -9.81
CA MET A 1 0.61 -26.59 -9.86
C MET A 1 0.69 -26.11 -8.44
N SER A 2 1.87 -25.95 -7.85
CA SER A 2 2.00 -25.35 -6.52
C SER A 2 1.54 -23.90 -6.64
N GLU A 3 0.49 -23.54 -5.90
CA GLU A 3 0.01 -22.15 -5.86
C GLU A 3 1.13 -21.29 -5.27
N GLU A 4 1.63 -20.34 -6.07
CA GLU A 4 2.73 -19.48 -5.63
C GLU A 4 2.20 -18.45 -4.63
N LEU A 5 2.74 -18.49 -3.41
CA LEU A 5 2.41 -17.54 -2.35
C LEU A 5 3.20 -16.24 -2.56
N ILE A 6 2.50 -15.09 -2.46
CA ILE A 6 3.14 -13.78 -2.42
C ILE A 6 3.53 -13.39 -1.00
N LEU A 7 2.71 -13.75 -0.01
CA LEU A 7 2.98 -13.55 1.42
C LEU A 7 2.76 -14.85 2.17
N ARG A 8 3.69 -15.18 3.06
CA ARG A 8 3.50 -16.21 4.09
C ARG A 8 4.08 -15.72 5.41
N THR A 9 3.30 -15.84 6.48
CA THR A 9 3.79 -15.64 7.84
C THR A 9 3.77 -16.95 8.59
N GLU A 10 4.76 -17.21 9.42
CA GLU A 10 4.89 -18.42 10.23
C GLU A 10 5.06 -18.05 11.70
N ASN A 11 4.10 -18.49 12.52
CA ASN A 11 4.12 -18.37 13.99
C ASN A 11 4.39 -16.94 14.47
N VAL A 12 3.89 -15.92 13.77
CA VAL A 12 4.11 -14.52 14.15
C VAL A 12 3.46 -14.22 15.48
N CYS A 13 4.26 -13.71 16.42
CA CYS A 13 3.85 -13.32 17.77
C CYS A 13 4.09 -11.82 17.98
N LYS A 14 3.20 -11.18 18.76
CA LYS A 14 3.37 -9.81 19.23
C LYS A 14 2.70 -9.57 20.55
N SER A 15 3.43 -8.92 21.45
CA SER A 15 2.93 -8.48 22.76
C SER A 15 3.14 -6.98 22.94
N PHE A 16 2.23 -6.33 23.67
CA PHE A 16 2.35 -4.93 24.09
C PHE A 16 2.13 -4.86 25.60
N ASN A 17 3.10 -4.29 26.31
CA ASN A 17 3.04 -4.13 27.77
C ASN A 17 2.68 -5.45 28.52
N GLY A 18 3.23 -6.58 28.05
CA GLY A 18 2.96 -7.91 28.63
C GLY A 18 1.64 -8.56 28.17
N ILE A 19 0.83 -7.89 27.37
CA ILE A 19 -0.41 -8.46 26.80
C ILE A 19 -0.09 -9.00 25.41
N GLN A 20 -0.28 -10.31 25.21
CA GLN A 20 -0.09 -10.96 23.93
C GLN A 20 -1.27 -10.67 23.00
N VAL A 21 -1.03 -9.97 21.90
CA VAL A 21 -2.03 -9.57 20.88
C VAL A 21 -2.03 -10.54 19.71
N LEU A 22 -0.85 -11.00 19.27
CA LEU A 22 -0.73 -12.04 18.25
C LEU A 22 -0.06 -13.28 18.86
N LYS A 23 -0.62 -14.44 18.59
CA LYS A 23 -0.13 -15.72 19.08
C LYS A 23 -0.06 -16.73 17.95
N ASN A 24 1.18 -17.02 17.50
CA ASN A 24 1.47 -17.99 16.42
C ASN A 24 0.58 -17.78 15.20
N VAL A 25 0.52 -16.53 14.70
CA VAL A 25 -0.32 -16.17 13.56
C VAL A 25 0.34 -16.64 12.27
N ASN A 26 -0.41 -17.43 11.50
CA ASN A 26 -0.04 -17.89 10.16
C ASN A 26 -1.01 -17.28 9.16
N LEU A 27 -0.47 -16.66 8.12
CA LEU A 27 -1.23 -16.06 7.03
C LEU A 27 -0.58 -16.45 5.71
N GLU A 28 -1.37 -16.86 4.74
CA GLU A 28 -0.93 -17.18 3.39
C GLU A 28 -1.79 -16.42 2.38
N ILE A 29 -1.13 -15.71 1.46
CA ILE A 29 -1.77 -14.99 0.36
C ILE A 29 -1.11 -15.43 -0.94
N ARG A 30 -1.92 -15.77 -1.94
CA ARG A 30 -1.45 -16.22 -3.26
C ARG A 30 -1.18 -15.03 -4.17
N LYS A 31 -0.34 -15.22 -5.17
CA LYS A 31 -0.15 -14.24 -6.24
C LYS A 31 -1.46 -14.00 -7.01
N GLY A 32 -1.80 -12.73 -7.21
CA GLY A 32 -3.02 -12.33 -7.92
C GLY A 32 -4.32 -12.59 -7.15
N GLU A 33 -4.24 -12.89 -5.84
CA GLU A 33 -5.39 -13.06 -4.97
C GLU A 33 -5.82 -11.73 -4.35
N ILE A 34 -7.14 -11.48 -4.31
CA ILE A 34 -7.73 -10.46 -3.47
C ILE A 34 -8.12 -11.13 -2.15
N HIS A 35 -7.37 -10.83 -1.09
CA HIS A 35 -7.55 -11.43 0.22
C HIS A 35 -8.18 -10.44 1.21
N ALA A 36 -9.34 -10.78 1.76
CA ALA A 36 -10.02 -9.99 2.78
C ALA A 36 -9.68 -10.47 4.18
N LEU A 37 -9.00 -9.63 4.98
CA LEU A 37 -8.71 -9.92 6.38
C LEU A 37 -9.87 -9.47 7.28
N MET A 38 -10.72 -10.42 7.67
CA MET A 38 -11.92 -10.16 8.49
C MET A 38 -11.74 -10.65 9.93
N GLY A 39 -12.50 -10.08 10.86
CA GLY A 39 -12.51 -10.48 12.28
C GLY A 39 -13.02 -9.36 13.18
N GLU A 40 -13.30 -9.68 14.44
CA GLU A 40 -13.78 -8.75 15.45
C GLU A 40 -12.78 -7.63 15.77
N ASN A 41 -13.27 -6.56 16.39
CA ASN A 41 -12.38 -5.51 16.91
C ASN A 41 -11.49 -6.08 18.01
N GLY A 42 -10.18 -5.79 17.92
CA GLY A 42 -9.20 -6.37 18.84
C GLY A 42 -8.65 -7.74 18.46
N ALA A 43 -9.11 -8.36 17.37
CA ALA A 43 -8.61 -9.66 16.88
C ALA A 43 -7.15 -9.65 16.36
N GLY A 44 -6.46 -8.51 16.40
CA GLY A 44 -5.07 -8.40 15.95
C GLY A 44 -4.87 -8.05 14.47
N LYS A 45 -5.95 -7.83 13.68
CA LYS A 45 -5.86 -7.50 12.24
C LYS A 45 -4.90 -6.34 11.94
N SER A 46 -5.13 -5.19 12.56
CA SER A 46 -4.27 -4.01 12.38
C SER A 46 -2.85 -4.25 12.92
N THR A 47 -2.67 -5.14 13.88
CA THR A 47 -1.35 -5.48 14.41
C THR A 47 -0.54 -6.29 13.41
N ILE A 48 -1.11 -7.33 12.81
CA ILE A 48 -0.39 -8.12 11.78
C ILE A 48 -0.11 -7.26 10.54
N ILE A 49 -1.05 -6.41 10.09
CA ILE A 49 -0.83 -5.45 9.01
C ILE A 49 0.35 -4.52 9.36
N LYS A 50 0.36 -3.92 10.56
CA LYS A 50 1.44 -3.03 11.00
C LYS A 50 2.80 -3.72 11.13
N ILE A 51 2.84 -5.02 11.37
CA ILE A 51 4.08 -5.81 11.34
C ILE A 51 4.56 -6.01 9.91
N ILE A 52 3.67 -6.46 9.02
CA ILE A 52 4.01 -6.69 7.61
C ILE A 52 4.45 -5.39 6.92
N THR A 53 3.87 -4.25 7.32
CA THR A 53 4.19 -2.92 6.78
C THR A 53 5.35 -2.21 7.49
N GLY A 54 5.99 -2.85 8.46
CA GLY A 54 7.16 -2.31 9.17
C GLY A 54 6.88 -1.16 10.13
N VAL A 55 5.61 -0.96 10.53
CA VAL A 55 5.23 0.00 11.60
C VAL A 55 5.54 -0.56 12.98
N TYR A 56 5.37 -1.87 13.14
CA TYR A 56 5.77 -2.61 14.35
C TYR A 56 6.73 -3.74 13.97
N THR A 57 7.63 -4.07 14.88
CA THR A 57 8.44 -5.29 14.78
C THR A 57 7.70 -6.45 15.45
N LYS A 58 7.82 -7.64 14.87
CA LYS A 58 7.37 -8.88 15.50
C LYS A 58 8.25 -9.24 16.69
N ASP A 59 7.71 -10.00 17.65
CA ASP A 59 8.50 -10.52 18.77
C ASP A 59 9.09 -11.90 18.43
N ASP A 60 8.35 -12.71 17.63
CA ASP A 60 8.77 -14.03 17.16
C ASP A 60 8.07 -14.39 15.84
N GLY A 61 8.49 -15.49 15.21
CA GLY A 61 7.97 -15.99 13.93
C GLY A 61 8.70 -15.45 12.72
N GLU A 62 8.27 -15.84 11.52
CA GLU A 62 8.95 -15.51 10.26
C GLU A 62 7.99 -14.93 9.23
N ILE A 63 8.52 -14.11 8.30
CA ILE A 63 7.78 -13.51 7.19
C ILE A 63 8.52 -13.83 5.89
N TYR A 64 7.75 -14.24 4.89
CA TYR A 64 8.24 -14.55 3.56
C TYR A 64 7.45 -13.75 2.52
N ILE A 65 8.15 -13.10 1.60
CA ILE A 65 7.58 -12.43 0.43
C ILE A 65 8.15 -13.10 -0.81
N ASP A 66 7.25 -13.54 -1.70
CA ASP A 66 7.62 -14.21 -2.95
C ASP A 66 8.56 -15.41 -2.71
N GLY A 67 8.29 -16.17 -1.64
CA GLY A 67 9.09 -17.32 -1.20
C GLY A 67 10.42 -16.98 -0.52
N GLN A 68 10.81 -15.70 -0.43
CA GLN A 68 12.04 -15.26 0.20
C GLN A 68 11.79 -14.82 1.64
N HIS A 69 12.60 -15.30 2.57
CA HIS A 69 12.59 -14.82 3.95
C HIS A 69 12.98 -13.35 4.00
N VAL A 70 12.17 -12.52 4.68
CA VAL A 70 12.41 -11.08 4.83
C VAL A 70 12.38 -10.66 6.30
N VAL A 71 13.27 -9.74 6.65
CA VAL A 71 13.30 -9.10 7.97
C VAL A 71 12.79 -7.68 7.82
N ILE A 72 11.62 -7.39 8.39
CA ILE A 72 10.96 -6.09 8.29
C ILE A 72 11.05 -5.41 9.66
N ASN A 73 11.91 -4.41 9.79
CA ASN A 73 12.09 -3.61 11.01
C ASN A 73 11.47 -2.22 10.90
N ASN A 74 11.26 -1.74 9.68
CA ASN A 74 10.74 -0.41 9.38
C ASN A 74 10.01 -0.40 8.02
N ARG A 75 9.37 0.73 7.69
CA ARG A 75 8.62 0.88 6.45
C ARG A 75 9.47 0.79 5.19
N HIS A 76 10.75 1.15 5.27
CA HIS A 76 11.68 1.06 4.14
C HIS A 76 11.94 -0.40 3.78
N ASP A 77 12.20 -1.27 4.78
CA ASP A 77 12.39 -2.70 4.56
C ASP A 77 11.14 -3.34 3.90
N ALA A 78 9.93 -2.92 4.32
CA ALA A 78 8.68 -3.38 3.72
C ALA A 78 8.57 -2.94 2.24
N ALA A 79 8.92 -1.70 1.93
CA ALA A 79 8.90 -1.17 0.56
C ALA A 79 9.94 -1.89 -0.33
N GLU A 80 11.15 -2.15 0.17
CA GLU A 80 12.18 -2.93 -0.54
C GLU A 80 11.74 -4.38 -0.80
N ALA A 81 10.94 -4.96 0.11
CA ALA A 81 10.34 -6.28 -0.10
C ALA A 81 9.20 -6.26 -1.15
N GLY A 82 8.80 -5.09 -1.64
CA GLY A 82 7.72 -4.91 -2.61
C GLY A 82 6.34 -4.81 -1.98
N ILE A 83 6.24 -4.35 -0.73
CA ILE A 83 4.97 -4.13 -0.03
C ILE A 83 4.61 -2.64 -0.11
N SER A 84 3.45 -2.33 -0.65
CA SER A 84 2.86 -0.99 -0.63
C SER A 84 1.60 -0.95 0.23
N VAL A 85 1.33 0.20 0.85
CA VAL A 85 0.23 0.35 1.80
C VAL A 85 -0.56 1.60 1.53
N ILE A 86 -1.88 1.46 1.49
CA ILE A 86 -2.82 2.56 1.52
C ILE A 86 -3.44 2.58 2.92
N TYR A 87 -3.14 3.63 3.68
CA TYR A 87 -3.70 3.83 5.02
C TYR A 87 -5.06 4.52 4.96
N GLN A 88 -5.83 4.37 6.02
CA GLN A 88 -7.12 5.07 6.19
C GLN A 88 -6.93 6.61 6.18
N GLU A 89 -5.85 7.11 6.76
CA GLU A 89 -5.48 8.54 6.70
C GLU A 89 -4.61 8.80 5.46
N LEU A 90 -5.04 9.75 4.62
CA LEU A 90 -4.32 10.14 3.41
C LEU A 90 -2.97 10.79 3.76
N SER A 91 -1.92 10.36 3.07
CA SER A 91 -0.55 10.88 3.25
C SER A 91 -0.15 11.91 2.19
N LEU A 92 -1.14 12.54 1.55
CA LEU A 92 -0.92 13.52 0.49
C LEU A 92 -0.56 14.90 1.05
N VAL A 93 0.32 15.59 0.34
CA VAL A 93 0.69 17.00 0.60
C VAL A 93 -0.21 17.90 -0.25
N PRO A 94 -1.10 18.71 0.37
CA PRO A 94 -2.11 19.49 -0.36
C PRO A 94 -1.51 20.53 -1.33
N GLU A 95 -0.35 21.07 -1.01
CA GLU A 95 0.35 22.10 -1.77
C GLU A 95 1.13 21.57 -2.98
N LEU A 96 1.14 20.26 -3.17
CA LEU A 96 1.79 19.61 -4.31
C LEU A 96 0.74 19.15 -5.34
N THR A 97 1.17 19.03 -6.59
CA THR A 97 0.35 18.43 -7.65
C THR A 97 0.19 16.93 -7.46
N VAL A 98 -0.75 16.32 -8.19
CA VAL A 98 -0.92 14.86 -8.27
C VAL A 98 0.41 14.18 -8.63
N THR A 99 1.11 14.69 -9.66
CA THR A 99 2.41 14.15 -10.08
C THR A 99 3.45 14.24 -8.96
N GLU A 100 3.56 15.39 -8.30
CA GLU A 100 4.55 15.59 -7.24
C GLU A 100 4.24 14.75 -6.00
N ASN A 101 2.97 14.53 -5.68
CA ASN A 101 2.57 13.62 -4.59
C ASN A 101 2.89 12.16 -4.88
N ILE A 102 2.63 11.70 -6.12
CA ILE A 102 2.91 10.32 -6.52
C ILE A 102 4.41 10.02 -6.44
N PHE A 103 5.25 10.94 -6.88
CA PHE A 103 6.72 10.75 -6.90
C PHE A 103 7.44 11.28 -5.65
N LEU A 104 6.72 11.74 -4.64
CA LEU A 104 7.32 12.30 -3.43
C LEU A 104 8.24 11.28 -2.73
N GLY A 105 9.53 11.61 -2.64
CA GLY A 105 10.55 10.78 -2.02
C GLY A 105 11.20 9.72 -2.93
N HIS A 106 10.77 9.63 -4.21
CA HIS A 106 11.37 8.76 -5.23
C HIS A 106 11.34 9.41 -6.63
N GLU A 107 11.63 10.70 -6.67
CA GLU A 107 11.61 11.51 -7.88
C GLU A 107 12.54 10.93 -8.95
N LEU A 108 12.06 10.92 -10.21
CA LEU A 108 12.92 10.59 -11.35
C LEU A 108 13.89 11.73 -11.59
N MET A 109 15.18 11.43 -11.63
CA MET A 109 16.23 12.43 -11.72
C MET A 109 16.84 12.48 -13.12
N LYS A 110 17.06 13.71 -13.63
CA LYS A 110 18.03 14.04 -14.67
C LYS A 110 19.30 14.56 -14.01
N PRO A 111 20.43 14.74 -14.75
CA PRO A 111 21.63 15.32 -14.17
C PRO A 111 21.35 16.63 -13.44
N GLY A 112 21.30 16.57 -12.08
CA GLY A 112 21.14 17.69 -11.18
C GLY A 112 19.70 18.16 -10.88
N LEU A 113 18.65 17.65 -11.54
CA LEU A 113 17.26 18.11 -11.34
C LEU A 113 16.23 16.99 -11.53
N PRO A 114 15.04 17.08 -10.88
CA PRO A 114 13.93 16.14 -11.15
C PRO A 114 13.45 16.21 -12.60
N ASP A 115 13.21 15.04 -13.20
CA ASP A 115 12.60 14.95 -14.53
C ASP A 115 11.07 15.11 -14.47
N LYS A 116 10.60 16.33 -14.24
CA LYS A 116 9.16 16.62 -14.13
C LYS A 116 8.37 16.17 -15.37
N LYS A 117 8.97 16.22 -16.55
CA LYS A 117 8.29 15.81 -17.80
C LYS A 117 8.05 14.32 -17.85
N GLU A 118 9.05 13.53 -17.45
CA GLU A 118 8.94 12.07 -17.44
C GLU A 118 8.00 11.60 -16.31
N MET A 119 8.13 12.16 -15.10
CA MET A 119 7.20 11.88 -14.00
C MET A 119 5.75 12.15 -14.41
N ARG A 120 5.48 13.32 -15.00
CA ARG A 120 4.15 13.68 -15.49
C ARG A 120 3.63 12.68 -16.54
N ARG A 121 4.49 12.27 -17.48
CA ARG A 121 4.15 11.28 -18.52
C ARG A 121 3.75 9.94 -17.91
N GLN A 122 4.50 9.47 -16.90
CA GLN A 122 4.19 8.20 -16.23
C GLN A 122 2.89 8.29 -15.44
N VAL A 123 2.64 9.39 -14.72
CA VAL A 123 1.38 9.60 -14.00
C VAL A 123 0.20 9.64 -14.96
N GLN A 124 0.32 10.34 -16.10
CA GLN A 124 -0.74 10.33 -17.11
C GLN A 124 -1.04 8.91 -17.62
N ALA A 125 0.01 8.12 -17.88
CA ALA A 125 -0.16 6.74 -18.33
C ALA A 125 -0.86 5.86 -17.27
N LEU A 126 -0.57 6.08 -15.98
CA LEU A 126 -1.27 5.40 -14.89
C LEU A 126 -2.75 5.83 -14.82
N ILE A 127 -3.03 7.13 -14.89
CA ILE A 127 -4.39 7.68 -14.89
C ILE A 127 -5.21 7.07 -16.06
N ASP A 128 -4.63 7.05 -17.27
CA ASP A 128 -5.28 6.51 -18.46
C ASP A 128 -5.50 4.99 -18.32
N ARG A 129 -4.52 4.27 -17.80
CA ARG A 129 -4.59 2.81 -17.59
C ARG A 129 -5.72 2.40 -16.65
N TYR A 130 -5.90 3.15 -15.56
CA TYR A 130 -6.87 2.82 -14.53
C TYR A 130 -8.20 3.59 -14.68
N GLY A 131 -8.28 4.51 -15.64
CA GLY A 131 -9.49 5.27 -15.93
C GLY A 131 -9.92 6.22 -14.81
N PHE A 132 -8.97 6.70 -13.99
CA PHE A 132 -9.28 7.63 -12.91
C PHE A 132 -9.52 9.04 -13.43
N LEU A 133 -10.48 9.75 -12.82
CA LEU A 133 -10.81 11.15 -13.14
C LEU A 133 -9.88 12.10 -12.37
N LEU A 134 -8.61 12.12 -12.77
CA LEU A 134 -7.56 12.95 -12.20
C LEU A 134 -6.77 13.63 -13.32
N HIS A 135 -6.12 14.75 -12.99
CA HIS A 135 -5.17 15.40 -13.88
C HIS A 135 -3.79 15.49 -13.23
N PRO A 136 -2.68 15.16 -13.94
CA PRO A 136 -1.33 15.12 -13.35
C PRO A 136 -0.88 16.43 -12.71
N ASP A 137 -1.29 17.57 -13.29
CA ASP A 137 -0.87 18.91 -12.87
C ASP A 137 -1.86 19.56 -11.87
N GLU A 138 -2.93 18.86 -11.49
CA GLU A 138 -3.93 19.35 -10.55
C GLU A 138 -3.36 19.38 -9.13
N MET A 139 -3.64 20.45 -8.39
CA MET A 139 -3.22 20.58 -6.99
C MET A 139 -4.07 19.69 -6.11
N VAL A 140 -3.46 18.91 -5.23
CA VAL A 140 -4.19 18.02 -4.32
C VAL A 140 -5.15 18.79 -3.40
N ALA A 141 -4.84 20.04 -3.05
CA ALA A 141 -5.73 20.91 -2.27
C ALA A 141 -7.11 21.11 -2.92
N THR A 142 -7.20 21.10 -4.26
CA THR A 142 -8.45 21.33 -5.01
C THR A 142 -9.26 20.06 -5.23
N LEU A 143 -8.68 18.88 -4.96
CA LEU A 143 -9.32 17.58 -5.14
C LEU A 143 -10.40 17.32 -4.09
N GLY A 144 -11.51 16.70 -4.50
CA GLY A 144 -12.47 16.09 -3.61
C GLY A 144 -11.88 14.86 -2.89
N MET A 145 -12.57 14.38 -1.84
CA MET A 145 -12.07 13.27 -1.01
C MET A 145 -11.83 12.00 -1.83
N ALA A 146 -12.75 11.63 -2.72
CA ALA A 146 -12.62 10.48 -3.60
C ALA A 146 -11.43 10.60 -4.55
N GLN A 147 -11.20 11.77 -5.14
CA GLN A 147 -10.05 12.02 -6.00
C GLN A 147 -8.73 11.94 -5.23
N ARG A 148 -8.69 12.42 -3.98
CA ARG A 148 -7.53 12.23 -3.10
C ARG A 148 -7.26 10.77 -2.82
N GLN A 149 -8.30 9.98 -2.56
CA GLN A 149 -8.18 8.53 -2.40
C GLN A 149 -7.61 7.86 -3.66
N MET A 150 -8.11 8.25 -4.84
CA MET A 150 -7.58 7.78 -6.13
C MET A 150 -6.10 8.17 -6.32
N CYS A 151 -5.70 9.36 -5.88
CA CYS A 151 -4.30 9.80 -5.90
C CYS A 151 -3.42 8.93 -5.00
N GLU A 152 -3.85 8.57 -3.78
CA GLU A 152 -3.15 7.62 -2.91
C GLU A 152 -3.02 6.23 -3.54
N ILE A 153 -4.07 5.75 -4.19
CA ILE A 153 -4.04 4.48 -4.90
C ILE A 153 -3.01 4.52 -6.05
N LEU A 154 -3.02 5.58 -6.86
CA LEU A 154 -2.02 5.75 -7.93
C LEU A 154 -0.60 5.83 -7.38
N LYS A 155 -0.40 6.50 -6.25
CA LYS A 155 0.89 6.57 -5.55
C LYS A 155 1.37 5.17 -5.14
N ALA A 156 0.48 4.35 -4.58
CA ALA A 156 0.80 2.97 -4.22
C ALA A 156 1.08 2.08 -5.44
N LEU A 157 0.36 2.29 -6.54
CA LEU A 157 0.52 1.54 -7.79
C LEU A 157 1.72 2.02 -8.65
N SER A 158 2.25 3.22 -8.40
CA SER A 158 3.43 3.74 -9.10
C SER A 158 4.72 3.06 -8.66
N THR A 159 4.74 2.50 -7.46
CA THR A 159 5.80 1.63 -6.98
C THR A 159 5.50 0.22 -7.45
N GLU A 160 6.39 -0.47 -8.12
CA GLU A 160 6.18 -1.84 -8.61
C GLU A 160 5.91 -2.84 -7.47
N ALA A 161 4.85 -2.57 -6.69
CA ALA A 161 4.48 -3.34 -5.52
C ALA A 161 4.04 -4.75 -5.91
N LYS A 162 4.56 -5.75 -5.23
CA LYS A 162 4.16 -7.15 -5.35
C LYS A 162 2.93 -7.46 -4.49
N LEU A 163 2.79 -6.76 -3.37
CA LEU A 163 1.69 -6.86 -2.42
C LEU A 163 1.17 -5.47 -2.08
N LEU A 164 -0.12 -5.23 -2.33
CA LEU A 164 -0.81 -4.00 -1.95
C LEU A 164 -1.71 -4.28 -0.75
N ILE A 165 -1.49 -3.58 0.34
CA ILE A 165 -2.32 -3.65 1.55
C ILE A 165 -3.18 -2.40 1.62
N MET A 166 -4.48 -2.57 1.84
CA MET A 166 -5.44 -1.47 1.99
C MET A 166 -6.13 -1.56 3.34
N ASP A 167 -6.04 -0.49 4.14
CA ASP A 167 -6.72 -0.37 5.42
C ASP A 167 -7.96 0.50 5.25
N GLU A 168 -9.16 -0.15 5.17
CA GLU A 168 -10.46 0.48 4.96
C GLU A 168 -10.52 1.46 3.76
N PRO A 169 -10.12 1.07 2.54
CA PRO A 169 -9.95 1.99 1.40
C PRO A 169 -11.27 2.58 0.88
N THR A 170 -12.41 2.05 1.29
CA THR A 170 -13.73 2.41 0.73
C THR A 170 -14.57 3.32 1.62
N THR A 171 -14.10 3.67 2.82
CA THR A 171 -14.87 4.48 3.79
C THR A 171 -15.26 5.87 3.27
N SER A 172 -14.49 6.43 2.33
CA SER A 172 -14.71 7.75 1.73
C SER A 172 -15.17 7.71 0.26
N LEU A 173 -15.36 6.51 -0.31
CA LEU A 173 -15.75 6.32 -1.71
C LEU A 173 -17.26 6.08 -1.84
N SER A 174 -17.87 6.61 -2.92
CA SER A 174 -19.22 6.23 -3.35
C SER A 174 -19.25 4.80 -3.88
N ALA A 175 -20.43 4.23 -4.04
CA ALA A 175 -20.59 2.87 -4.58
C ALA A 175 -19.95 2.72 -5.98
N SER A 176 -20.10 3.72 -6.86
CA SER A 176 -19.51 3.70 -8.21
C SER A 176 -17.99 3.79 -8.20
N GLU A 177 -17.40 4.58 -7.30
CA GLU A 177 -15.95 4.70 -7.15
C GLU A 177 -15.33 3.44 -6.52
N THR A 178 -16.07 2.82 -5.60
CA THR A 178 -15.69 1.52 -5.02
C THR A 178 -15.69 0.43 -6.10
N GLU A 179 -16.71 0.40 -6.97
CA GLU A 179 -16.77 -0.55 -8.09
C GLU A 179 -15.59 -0.33 -9.07
N GLN A 180 -15.30 0.93 -9.41
CA GLN A 180 -14.15 1.27 -10.23
C GLN A 180 -12.81 0.82 -9.61
N LEU A 181 -12.64 0.98 -8.30
CA LEU A 181 -11.48 0.48 -7.57
C LEU A 181 -11.35 -1.05 -7.71
N PHE A 182 -12.44 -1.80 -7.52
CA PHE A 182 -12.43 -3.26 -7.64
C PHE A 182 -12.15 -3.75 -9.06
N VAL A 183 -12.59 -3.03 -10.10
CA VAL A 183 -12.24 -3.36 -11.50
C VAL A 183 -10.76 -3.12 -11.77
N THR A 184 -10.11 -2.25 -11.01
CA THR A 184 -8.69 -1.91 -11.15
C THR A 184 -7.76 -2.94 -10.49
N MET A 185 -8.24 -3.65 -9.47
CA MET A 185 -7.53 -4.71 -8.75
C MET A 185 -7.62 -6.06 -9.45
#